data_17d16f9fa5b1406ce3b40995a20aed9d
#
_entry.id   17d16f9fa5b1406ce3b40995a20aed9d
#
_cell.length_a   1.000
_cell.length_b   1.000
_cell.length_c   1.000
_cell.angle_alpha   90.00
_cell.angle_beta   90.00
_cell.angle_gamma   90.00
#
_symmetry.space_group_name_H-M   'P 1'
#
loop_
_entity.id
_entity.type
_entity.pdbx_description
1 polymer ?
#
loop_
_entity_poly.entity_id
_entity_poly.type
_entity_poly.pdbx_seq_one_letter_code
_entity_poly.pdbx_strand_id
1 'polypeptide(L)'
;MPRVTGIVKPHEALPGVARLDRAVNRWTNRRALGAAADTALSRLSTWADHSVLWAGAAVGIAATGRRGRDAALRGYGSLLVSSVLANVVGKTVFGGVRPSLDGLPLWRRVADPPTSPSFPSGHSASAAAFVTGVAIEWPTVGLALTPLAGAVLYSRLHTGSHWFSDVAAGAALGVGVALVSRVLVPGRAEQRPDVPAGPPADVPALDDGAGLFVVVNPAAGSGRLLKEDPLAAVRDGLPRADLHVLAEGDDLRRLYDDAVARGARALGISGGDGTVSTAAAAARAHDLPLAVLPGGTLNHFARAADLTSMRATIEAVRTGSGVTIDVADLEVDGVDGPPRTVLNTFSAGVYPELVTEREKHEHRLGKWPAAVLAAARVLRRAHRVRMAVDGHEGEYWSLFAGVNRYYPQSLAPVERHRLDDGVLDVRTARAERRASRLRTFLEVAAGDAGTRVARRVPGVRGHLVVDATSVPALELRFPARGAVVGPDGEAVTTDRSPDAEHGHPGSPPVVLAHDGETLSLDDVAPTGPVTVRLTMRRGALRLYAPSDPTAG
;
A
#
# COMPACT_ATOMS: atom_id res chain seq x y z
N MET A 1 -31.23 -24.75 28.65
CA MET A 1 -30.52 -23.89 27.73
C MET A 1 -30.09 -24.72 26.51
N PRO A 2 -30.47 -24.38 25.30
CA PRO A 2 -30.11 -25.15 24.13
C PRO A 2 -28.60 -25.09 23.89
N ARG A 3 -27.97 -26.25 23.68
CA ARG A 3 -26.56 -26.39 23.29
C ARG A 3 -26.42 -25.81 21.89
N VAL A 4 -25.77 -24.65 21.75
CA VAL A 4 -25.30 -24.15 20.45
C VAL A 4 -24.20 -25.10 20.00
N THR A 5 -24.49 -25.92 19.02
CA THR A 5 -23.51 -26.80 18.35
C THR A 5 -22.59 -25.94 17.53
N GLY A 6 -21.44 -25.58 18.09
CA GLY A 6 -20.36 -24.86 17.35
C GLY A 6 -19.86 -25.68 16.16
N ILE A 7 -19.57 -25.01 15.08
CA ILE A 7 -19.42 -25.57 13.73
C ILE A 7 -18.20 -26.47 13.56
N VAL A 8 -17.20 -26.50 14.38
CA VAL A 8 -16.10 -27.51 14.41
C VAL A 8 -15.09 -27.15 15.52
N LYS A 9 -14.71 -28.09 16.33
CA LYS A 9 -13.62 -27.97 17.30
C LYS A 9 -12.29 -28.26 16.61
N PRO A 10 -11.39 -27.27 16.39
CA PRO A 10 -10.21 -27.47 15.55
C PRO A 10 -9.28 -28.61 16.01
N HIS A 11 -9.10 -28.78 17.34
CA HIS A 11 -8.24 -29.85 17.88
C HIS A 11 -8.87 -31.24 17.78
N GLU A 12 -10.22 -31.34 17.72
CA GLU A 12 -10.92 -32.62 17.54
C GLU A 12 -11.03 -33.01 16.06
N ALA A 13 -11.11 -31.99 15.16
CA ALA A 13 -11.26 -32.20 13.73
C ALA A 13 -9.95 -32.56 13.01
N LEU A 14 -8.79 -32.17 13.55
CA LEU A 14 -7.48 -32.35 12.92
C LEU A 14 -6.58 -33.21 13.81
N PRO A 15 -6.41 -34.53 13.53
CA PRO A 15 -5.62 -35.45 14.36
C PRO A 15 -4.16 -35.00 14.58
N GLY A 16 -3.58 -34.26 13.61
CA GLY A 16 -2.24 -33.68 13.75
C GLY A 16 -2.18 -32.59 14.81
N VAL A 17 -3.16 -31.68 14.85
CA VAL A 17 -3.28 -30.61 15.83
C VAL A 17 -3.49 -31.19 17.23
N ALA A 18 -4.38 -32.16 17.36
CA ALA A 18 -4.61 -32.85 18.64
C ALA A 18 -3.37 -33.56 19.19
N ARG A 19 -2.54 -34.14 18.33
CA ARG A 19 -1.25 -34.75 18.74
C ARG A 19 -0.26 -33.68 19.25
N LEU A 20 -0.15 -32.55 18.53
CA LEU A 20 0.70 -31.44 18.92
C LEU A 20 0.25 -30.84 20.26
N ASP A 21 -1.03 -30.55 20.42
CA ASP A 21 -1.63 -29.99 21.64
C ASP A 21 -1.32 -30.88 22.86
N ARG A 22 -1.54 -32.19 22.73
CA ARG A 22 -1.19 -33.13 23.79
C ARG A 22 0.32 -33.23 24.06
N ALA A 23 1.14 -33.13 23.04
CA ALA A 23 2.58 -33.16 23.21
C ALA A 23 3.09 -31.92 23.95
N VAL A 24 2.64 -30.72 23.53
CA VAL A 24 2.99 -29.46 24.20
C VAL A 24 2.47 -29.43 25.63
N ASN A 25 1.24 -29.85 25.88
CA ASN A 25 0.67 -29.89 27.23
C ASN A 25 1.47 -30.82 28.15
N ARG A 26 1.81 -32.04 27.70
CA ARG A 26 2.68 -32.94 28.47
C ARG A 26 4.07 -32.35 28.75
N TRP A 27 4.67 -31.68 27.76
CA TRP A 27 5.97 -31.04 27.91
C TRP A 27 5.91 -29.89 28.93
N THR A 28 4.90 -29.02 28.86
CA THR A 28 4.68 -27.91 29.78
C THR A 28 4.42 -28.41 31.21
N ASN A 29 3.62 -29.48 31.36
CA ASN A 29 3.26 -30.02 32.67
C ASN A 29 4.43 -30.71 33.36
N ARG A 30 5.38 -31.33 32.61
CA ARG A 30 6.59 -31.97 33.15
C ARG A 30 7.66 -30.98 33.62
N ARG A 31 7.59 -29.71 33.20
CA ARG A 31 8.57 -28.67 33.57
C ARG A 31 8.15 -27.96 34.85
N ALA A 32 8.85 -28.25 35.94
CA ALA A 32 8.82 -27.43 37.13
C ALA A 32 9.80 -26.27 36.96
N LEU A 33 9.33 -25.05 36.94
CA LEU A 33 10.18 -23.85 36.86
C LEU A 33 10.63 -23.34 38.22
N GLY A 34 10.16 -24.00 39.31
CA GLY A 34 10.34 -23.57 40.69
C GLY A 34 9.18 -22.67 41.18
N ALA A 35 8.95 -22.71 42.50
CA ALA A 35 7.77 -22.07 43.11
C ALA A 35 7.64 -20.54 42.81
N ALA A 36 8.76 -19.84 42.75
CA ALA A 36 8.76 -18.40 42.46
C ALA A 36 8.32 -18.10 41.00
N ALA A 37 8.84 -18.85 40.03
CA ALA A 37 8.49 -18.68 38.62
C ALA A 37 7.05 -19.14 38.32
N ASP A 38 6.62 -20.25 38.93
CA ASP A 38 5.25 -20.75 38.82
C ASP A 38 4.26 -19.71 39.37
N THR A 39 4.54 -19.11 40.56
CA THR A 39 3.74 -18.05 41.13
C THR A 39 3.71 -16.79 40.28
N ALA A 40 4.88 -16.38 39.75
CA ALA A 40 4.97 -15.22 38.88
C ALA A 40 4.14 -15.38 37.60
N LEU A 41 4.17 -16.55 36.95
CA LEU A 41 3.38 -16.83 35.76
C LEU A 41 1.88 -16.90 36.06
N SER A 42 1.48 -17.46 37.21
CA SER A 42 0.08 -17.49 37.64
C SER A 42 -0.43 -16.08 37.92
N ARG A 43 0.34 -15.22 38.62
CA ARG A 43 0.01 -13.81 38.83
C ARG A 43 -0.04 -13.02 37.50
N LEU A 44 0.91 -13.24 36.60
CA LEU A 44 0.90 -12.62 35.28
C LEU A 44 -0.37 -12.99 34.50
N SER A 45 -0.78 -14.25 34.58
CA SER A 45 -2.03 -14.73 33.99
C SER A 45 -3.23 -13.96 34.54
N THR A 46 -3.30 -13.75 35.86
CA THR A 46 -4.38 -12.98 36.52
C THR A 46 -4.33 -11.48 36.15
N TRP A 47 -3.13 -10.86 36.10
CA TRP A 47 -3.00 -9.45 35.71
C TRP A 47 -3.34 -9.20 34.24
N ALA A 48 -3.17 -10.21 33.40
CA ALA A 48 -3.60 -10.14 32.01
C ALA A 48 -5.14 -10.28 31.87
N ASP A 49 -5.84 -10.72 32.92
CA ASP A 49 -7.31 -10.73 32.95
C ASP A 49 -7.86 -9.30 32.87
N HIS A 50 -8.97 -9.13 32.17
CA HIS A 50 -9.64 -7.84 31.95
C HIS A 50 -8.75 -6.76 31.33
N SER A 51 -7.62 -7.14 30.71
CA SER A 51 -6.68 -6.24 30.03
C SER A 51 -5.99 -5.19 30.92
N VAL A 52 -6.01 -5.35 32.25
CA VAL A 52 -5.44 -4.39 33.22
C VAL A 52 -3.93 -4.19 32.98
N LEU A 53 -3.18 -5.28 32.76
CA LEU A 53 -1.76 -5.23 32.42
C LEU A 53 -1.48 -4.31 31.22
N TRP A 54 -2.26 -4.47 30.16
CA TRP A 54 -2.10 -3.72 28.92
C TRP A 54 -2.60 -2.29 29.03
N ALA A 55 -3.62 -2.03 29.86
CA ALA A 55 -4.04 -0.67 30.17
C ALA A 55 -2.94 0.11 30.91
N GLY A 56 -2.31 -0.51 31.91
CA GLY A 56 -1.16 0.08 32.60
C GLY A 56 0.01 0.35 31.66
N ALA A 57 0.35 -0.60 30.80
CA ALA A 57 1.38 -0.43 29.78
C ALA A 57 1.03 0.71 28.80
N ALA A 58 -0.22 0.79 28.34
CA ALA A 58 -0.68 1.85 27.46
C ALA A 58 -0.56 3.23 28.11
N VAL A 59 -0.95 3.38 29.39
CA VAL A 59 -0.79 4.63 30.13
C VAL A 59 0.68 5.03 30.25
N GLY A 60 1.56 4.08 30.62
CA GLY A 60 3.00 4.34 30.72
C GLY A 60 3.61 4.77 29.38
N ILE A 61 3.24 4.10 28.29
CA ILE A 61 3.70 4.46 26.94
C ILE A 61 3.13 5.83 26.52
N ALA A 62 1.86 6.12 26.76
CA ALA A 62 1.22 7.38 26.41
C ALA A 62 1.85 8.58 27.13
N ALA A 63 2.35 8.39 28.37
CA ALA A 63 3.01 9.42 29.14
C ALA A 63 4.36 9.89 28.54
N THR A 64 4.96 9.11 27.62
CA THR A 64 6.24 9.44 26.99
C THR A 64 6.13 10.49 25.88
N GLY A 65 4.94 11.03 25.62
CA GLY A 65 4.72 12.09 24.66
C GLY A 65 3.84 11.65 23.48
N ARG A 66 3.87 12.41 22.41
CA ARG A 66 2.93 12.28 21.29
C ARG A 66 3.04 10.92 20.57
N ARG A 67 4.28 10.47 20.30
CA ARG A 67 4.51 9.14 19.70
C ARG A 67 4.02 8.00 20.59
N GLY A 68 4.24 8.15 21.91
CA GLY A 68 3.74 7.18 22.87
C GLY A 68 2.22 7.13 22.92
N ARG A 69 1.53 8.27 22.82
CA ARG A 69 0.05 8.31 22.75
C ARG A 69 -0.48 7.57 21.54
N ASP A 70 0.10 7.80 20.36
CA ASP A 70 -0.32 7.13 19.14
C ASP A 70 -0.08 5.62 19.23
N ALA A 71 1.08 5.20 19.74
CA ALA A 71 1.42 3.79 19.96
C ALA A 71 0.47 3.12 20.96
N ALA A 72 0.18 3.79 22.07
CA ALA A 72 -0.77 3.31 23.08
C ALA A 72 -2.20 3.19 22.54
N LEU A 73 -2.68 4.20 21.81
CA LEU A 73 -4.01 4.19 21.20
C LEU A 73 -4.15 3.05 20.18
N ARG A 74 -3.17 2.88 19.29
CA ARG A 74 -3.20 1.79 18.32
C ARG A 74 -3.11 0.43 19.00
N GLY A 75 -2.16 0.27 19.93
CA GLY A 75 -1.99 -0.98 20.68
C GLY A 75 -3.25 -1.38 21.42
N TYR A 76 -3.82 -0.47 22.20
CA TYR A 76 -4.99 -0.73 23.02
C TYR A 76 -6.28 -0.86 22.17
N GLY A 77 -6.43 -0.06 21.12
CA GLY A 77 -7.53 -0.18 20.16
C GLY A 77 -7.53 -1.55 19.46
N SER A 78 -6.36 -2.00 18.99
CA SER A 78 -6.19 -3.33 18.38
C SER A 78 -6.51 -4.45 19.37
N LEU A 79 -6.10 -4.29 20.64
CA LEU A 79 -6.43 -5.21 21.71
C LEU A 79 -7.94 -5.31 21.93
N LEU A 80 -8.64 -4.19 22.03
CA LEU A 80 -10.10 -4.18 22.26
C LEU A 80 -10.84 -4.92 21.14
N VAL A 81 -10.52 -4.61 19.89
CA VAL A 81 -11.13 -5.27 18.72
C VAL A 81 -10.82 -6.77 18.73
N SER A 82 -9.56 -7.16 18.94
CA SER A 82 -9.18 -8.59 18.96
C SER A 82 -9.83 -9.35 20.13
N SER A 83 -9.98 -8.69 21.28
CA SER A 83 -10.67 -9.26 22.44
C SER A 83 -12.15 -9.54 22.16
N VAL A 84 -12.84 -8.59 21.51
CA VAL A 84 -14.24 -8.79 21.08
C VAL A 84 -14.33 -9.92 20.07
N LEU A 85 -13.48 -9.93 19.05
CA LEU A 85 -13.48 -10.98 18.03
C LEU A 85 -13.19 -12.36 18.63
N ALA A 86 -12.23 -12.48 19.55
CA ALA A 86 -11.91 -13.75 20.17
C ALA A 86 -13.01 -14.23 21.13
N ASN A 87 -13.50 -13.36 22.02
CA ASN A 87 -14.38 -13.75 23.12
C ASN A 87 -15.86 -13.77 22.73
N VAL A 88 -16.31 -12.90 21.83
CA VAL A 88 -17.71 -12.85 21.40
C VAL A 88 -17.92 -13.70 20.14
N VAL A 89 -17.16 -13.47 19.09
CA VAL A 89 -17.34 -14.16 17.80
C VAL A 89 -16.69 -15.55 17.84
N GLY A 90 -15.41 -15.62 18.15
CA GLY A 90 -14.63 -16.86 18.08
C GLY A 90 -15.19 -17.96 18.98
N LYS A 91 -15.48 -17.64 20.24
CA LYS A 91 -16.00 -18.63 21.19
C LYS A 91 -17.44 -19.09 20.89
N THR A 92 -18.26 -18.24 20.28
CA THR A 92 -19.61 -18.64 19.85
C THR A 92 -19.60 -19.52 18.62
N VAL A 93 -18.67 -19.27 17.68
CA VAL A 93 -18.56 -20.02 16.42
C VAL A 93 -17.86 -21.36 16.60
N PHE A 94 -16.72 -21.40 17.31
CA PHE A 94 -15.85 -22.57 17.32
C PHE A 94 -15.97 -23.45 18.59
N GLY A 95 -16.20 -22.87 19.75
CA GLY A 95 -16.28 -23.63 21.01
C GLY A 95 -14.91 -24.22 21.45
N GLY A 96 -14.93 -25.43 22.03
CA GLY A 96 -13.74 -26.16 22.44
C GLY A 96 -13.68 -26.52 23.92
N VAL A 97 -13.18 -27.71 24.25
CA VAL A 97 -12.98 -28.18 25.63
C VAL A 97 -11.58 -27.81 26.08
N ARG A 98 -11.44 -27.31 27.32
CA ARG A 98 -10.13 -26.95 27.89
C ARG A 98 -9.31 -28.17 28.27
N PRO A 99 -7.96 -28.03 28.39
CA PRO A 99 -7.14 -29.10 28.96
C PRO A 99 -7.64 -29.54 30.35
N SER A 100 -7.52 -30.84 30.63
CA SER A 100 -7.77 -31.33 32.01
C SER A 100 -6.71 -30.76 32.95
N LEU A 101 -7.15 -30.33 34.14
CA LEU A 101 -6.29 -29.86 35.21
C LEU A 101 -5.77 -31.03 36.08
N ASP A 102 -6.10 -32.28 35.72
CA ASP A 102 -5.63 -33.46 36.44
C ASP A 102 -4.09 -33.56 36.35
N GLY A 103 -3.46 -33.75 37.50
CA GLY A 103 -1.99 -33.77 37.58
C GLY A 103 -1.32 -32.39 37.60
N LEU A 104 -2.03 -31.27 37.45
CA LEU A 104 -1.46 -29.94 37.66
C LEU A 104 -1.41 -29.61 39.18
N PRO A 105 -0.25 -29.15 39.72
CA PRO A 105 -0.15 -28.67 41.07
C PRO A 105 -1.11 -27.52 41.37
N LEU A 106 -1.68 -27.47 42.57
CA LEU A 106 -2.68 -26.45 42.96
C LEU A 106 -2.15 -25.01 42.79
N TRP A 107 -0.88 -24.75 43.10
CA TRP A 107 -0.25 -23.42 42.97
C TRP A 107 -0.03 -22.95 41.51
N ARG A 108 -0.20 -23.84 40.52
CA ARG A 108 -0.17 -23.51 39.10
C ARG A 108 -1.55 -23.24 38.53
N ARG A 109 -2.61 -23.65 39.22
CA ARG A 109 -3.99 -23.46 38.76
C ARG A 109 -4.39 -22.01 38.96
N VAL A 110 -5.17 -21.45 38.04
CA VAL A 110 -5.84 -20.16 38.25
C VAL A 110 -6.93 -20.36 39.33
N ALA A 111 -7.11 -19.35 40.19
CA ALA A 111 -8.06 -19.41 41.28
C ALA A 111 -9.50 -19.62 40.78
N ASP A 112 -9.87 -18.90 39.71
CA ASP A 112 -11.18 -19.03 39.06
C ASP A 112 -10.99 -19.56 37.62
N PRO A 113 -11.13 -20.88 37.40
CA PRO A 113 -11.02 -21.46 36.06
C PRO A 113 -12.13 -20.91 35.14
N PRO A 114 -11.78 -20.42 33.94
CA PRO A 114 -12.79 -19.89 33.03
C PRO A 114 -13.77 -20.96 32.58
N THR A 115 -15.07 -20.67 32.66
CA THR A 115 -16.17 -21.56 32.22
C THR A 115 -16.49 -21.43 30.72
N SER A 116 -15.97 -20.39 30.05
CA SER A 116 -16.20 -20.16 28.62
C SER A 116 -15.41 -21.16 27.75
N PRO A 117 -15.82 -21.37 26.48
CA PRO A 117 -15.09 -22.21 25.52
C PRO A 117 -13.60 -21.88 25.42
N SER A 118 -12.79 -22.89 25.05
CA SER A 118 -11.34 -22.79 25.03
C SER A 118 -10.80 -22.00 23.84
N PHE A 119 -11.37 -22.21 22.64
CA PHE A 119 -10.86 -21.65 21.40
C PHE A 119 -11.62 -20.42 20.93
N PRO A 120 -10.90 -19.40 20.41
CA PRO A 120 -9.48 -19.13 20.54
C PRO A 120 -9.15 -18.48 21.91
N SER A 121 -7.83 -18.42 22.26
CA SER A 121 -7.38 -17.75 23.48
C SER A 121 -7.48 -16.24 23.40
N GLY A 122 -8.41 -15.64 24.15
CA GLY A 122 -8.60 -14.19 24.20
C GLY A 122 -7.40 -13.42 24.75
N HIS A 123 -6.70 -13.97 25.78
CA HIS A 123 -5.48 -13.36 26.33
C HIS A 123 -4.35 -13.32 25.32
N SER A 124 -4.18 -14.38 24.54
CA SER A 124 -3.18 -14.45 23.49
C SER A 124 -3.48 -13.46 22.35
N ALA A 125 -4.76 -13.32 22.00
CA ALA A 125 -5.22 -12.34 21.01
C ALA A 125 -4.95 -10.92 21.49
N SER A 126 -5.31 -10.59 22.73
CA SER A 126 -5.08 -9.26 23.33
C SER A 126 -3.59 -8.92 23.44
N ALA A 127 -2.76 -9.83 23.92
CA ALA A 127 -1.33 -9.63 24.06
C ALA A 127 -0.64 -9.38 22.69
N ALA A 128 -0.93 -10.24 21.71
CA ALA A 128 -0.35 -10.13 20.38
C ALA A 128 -0.84 -8.87 19.65
N ALA A 129 -2.13 -8.51 19.78
CA ALA A 129 -2.68 -7.29 19.18
C ALA A 129 -2.06 -6.03 19.76
N PHE A 130 -1.94 -5.95 21.12
CA PHE A 130 -1.34 -4.80 21.77
C PHE A 130 0.11 -4.58 21.33
N VAL A 131 0.95 -5.61 21.44
CA VAL A 131 2.37 -5.49 21.13
C VAL A 131 2.60 -5.20 19.65
N THR A 132 1.84 -5.84 18.76
CA THR A 132 1.92 -5.58 17.32
C THR A 132 1.43 -4.16 17.00
N GLY A 133 0.34 -3.70 17.59
CA GLY A 133 -0.17 -2.34 17.42
C GLY A 133 0.82 -1.28 17.90
N VAL A 134 1.45 -1.48 19.06
CA VAL A 134 2.53 -0.60 19.55
C VAL A 134 3.73 -0.64 18.59
N ALA A 135 4.12 -1.81 18.09
CA ALA A 135 5.26 -1.97 17.20
C ALA A 135 5.07 -1.26 15.83
N ILE A 136 3.83 -1.11 15.38
CA ILE A 136 3.50 -0.36 14.16
C ILE A 136 3.90 1.12 14.31
N GLU A 137 3.63 1.75 15.45
CA GLU A 137 3.96 3.16 15.71
C GLU A 137 5.37 3.34 16.27
N TRP A 138 5.79 2.41 17.14
CA TRP A 138 7.06 2.48 17.84
C TRP A 138 7.75 1.10 17.90
N PRO A 139 8.46 0.70 16.81
CA PRO A 139 9.03 -0.64 16.67
C PRO A 139 9.92 -1.09 17.83
N THR A 140 10.74 -0.19 18.38
CA THR A 140 11.66 -0.53 19.48
C THR A 140 10.92 -0.84 20.77
N VAL A 141 9.85 -0.08 21.08
CA VAL A 141 9.01 -0.34 22.26
C VAL A 141 8.19 -1.60 22.08
N GLY A 142 7.62 -1.83 20.88
CA GLY A 142 6.93 -3.07 20.56
C GLY A 142 7.84 -4.29 20.70
N LEU A 143 9.08 -4.20 20.21
CA LEU A 143 10.08 -5.27 20.38
C LEU A 143 10.41 -5.50 21.86
N ALA A 144 10.58 -4.45 22.66
CA ALA A 144 10.83 -4.54 24.10
C ALA A 144 9.67 -5.21 24.87
N LEU A 145 8.43 -5.06 24.40
CA LEU A 145 7.24 -5.69 25.00
C LEU A 145 7.01 -7.13 24.55
N THR A 146 7.69 -7.60 23.51
CA THR A 146 7.51 -8.96 22.96
C THR A 146 7.79 -10.06 24.00
N PRO A 147 8.82 -9.98 24.87
CA PRO A 147 9.03 -10.98 25.93
C PRO A 147 7.85 -11.04 26.92
N LEU A 148 7.26 -9.90 27.28
CA LEU A 148 6.10 -9.84 28.17
C LEU A 148 4.87 -10.51 27.52
N ALA A 149 4.61 -10.24 26.25
CA ALA A 149 3.54 -10.92 25.50
C ALA A 149 3.81 -12.43 25.44
N GLY A 150 5.02 -12.84 25.13
CA GLY A 150 5.44 -14.26 25.15
C GLY A 150 5.21 -14.93 26.49
N ALA A 151 5.52 -14.25 27.59
CA ALA A 151 5.26 -14.73 28.95
C ALA A 151 3.75 -14.88 29.22
N VAL A 152 2.91 -13.93 28.77
CA VAL A 152 1.43 -14.06 28.86
C VAL A 152 0.94 -15.26 28.05
N LEU A 153 1.39 -15.44 26.80
CA LEU A 153 1.03 -16.59 25.98
C LEU A 153 1.43 -17.91 26.66
N TYR A 154 2.67 -17.98 27.16
CA TYR A 154 3.17 -19.15 27.85
C TYR A 154 2.42 -19.42 29.16
N SER A 155 2.04 -18.40 29.91
CA SER A 155 1.27 -18.54 31.15
C SER A 155 -0.06 -19.29 30.93
N ARG A 156 -0.69 -19.12 29.73
CA ARG A 156 -1.95 -19.81 29.40
C ARG A 156 -1.77 -21.30 29.20
N LEU A 157 -0.60 -21.72 28.70
CA LEU A 157 -0.21 -23.15 28.62
C LEU A 157 0.19 -23.68 30.00
N HIS A 158 0.96 -22.89 30.73
CA HIS A 158 1.51 -23.26 32.05
C HIS A 158 0.43 -23.49 33.10
N THR A 159 -0.62 -22.67 33.09
CA THR A 159 -1.77 -22.80 33.99
C THR A 159 -2.80 -23.83 33.52
N GLY A 160 -2.59 -24.49 32.38
CA GLY A 160 -3.54 -25.44 31.80
C GLY A 160 -4.85 -24.81 31.33
N SER A 161 -4.88 -23.49 31.15
CA SER A 161 -6.08 -22.75 30.73
C SER A 161 -6.45 -22.97 29.28
N HIS A 162 -5.46 -23.22 28.40
CA HIS A 162 -5.61 -23.33 26.94
C HIS A 162 -4.70 -24.38 26.32
N TRP A 163 -5.10 -24.94 25.19
CA TRP A 163 -4.26 -25.73 24.31
C TRP A 163 -3.29 -24.82 23.53
N PHE A 164 -2.23 -25.40 22.99
CA PHE A 164 -1.28 -24.66 22.15
C PHE A 164 -1.97 -24.07 20.90
N SER A 165 -2.85 -24.82 20.27
CA SER A 165 -3.65 -24.35 19.13
C SER A 165 -4.54 -23.15 19.47
N ASP A 166 -5.13 -23.07 20.68
CA ASP A 166 -5.90 -21.93 21.14
C ASP A 166 -5.03 -20.68 21.24
N VAL A 167 -3.82 -20.85 21.80
CA VAL A 167 -2.86 -19.76 22.00
C VAL A 167 -2.34 -19.25 20.65
N ALA A 168 -1.97 -20.17 19.76
CA ALA A 168 -1.46 -19.84 18.42
C ALA A 168 -2.52 -19.12 17.57
N ALA A 169 -3.75 -19.65 17.56
CA ALA A 169 -4.85 -19.03 16.84
C ALA A 169 -5.23 -17.65 17.41
N GLY A 170 -5.25 -17.51 18.74
CA GLY A 170 -5.46 -16.23 19.39
C GLY A 170 -4.38 -15.21 19.03
N ALA A 171 -3.12 -15.60 19.11
CA ALA A 171 -2.01 -14.73 18.72
C ALA A 171 -2.08 -14.31 17.24
N ALA A 172 -2.37 -15.25 16.34
CA ALA A 172 -2.55 -14.96 14.92
C ALA A 172 -3.70 -13.98 14.67
N LEU A 173 -4.84 -14.15 15.37
CA LEU A 173 -5.97 -13.22 15.32
C LEU A 173 -5.54 -11.82 15.78
N GLY A 174 -4.84 -11.71 16.90
CA GLY A 174 -4.37 -10.43 17.45
C GLY A 174 -3.41 -9.71 16.51
N VAL A 175 -2.42 -10.41 15.96
CA VAL A 175 -1.52 -9.87 14.94
C VAL A 175 -2.31 -9.40 13.72
N GLY A 176 -3.24 -10.22 13.23
CA GLY A 176 -4.09 -9.89 12.08
C GLY A 176 -4.90 -8.61 12.30
N VAL A 177 -5.53 -8.45 13.47
CA VAL A 177 -6.28 -7.24 13.82
C VAL A 177 -5.38 -6.02 13.86
N ALA A 178 -4.19 -6.11 14.46
CA ALA A 178 -3.24 -5.00 14.51
C ALA A 178 -2.75 -4.61 13.11
N LEU A 179 -2.46 -5.59 12.25
CA LEU A 179 -2.08 -5.33 10.86
C LEU A 179 -3.23 -4.69 10.07
N VAL A 180 -4.47 -5.13 10.26
CA VAL A 180 -5.65 -4.49 9.67
C VAL A 180 -5.81 -3.05 10.19
N SER A 181 -5.57 -2.81 11.49
CA SER A 181 -5.63 -1.45 12.05
C SER A 181 -4.63 -0.51 11.40
N ARG A 182 -3.43 -0.99 11.05
CA ARG A 182 -2.43 -0.21 10.32
C ARG A 182 -2.93 0.28 8.97
N VAL A 183 -3.76 -0.52 8.35
CA VAL A 183 -4.33 -0.26 7.03
C VAL A 183 -5.48 0.76 7.11
N LEU A 184 -6.33 0.61 8.13
CA LEU A 184 -7.47 1.51 8.34
C LEU A 184 -7.03 2.89 8.85
N VAL A 185 -5.96 2.91 9.64
CA VAL A 185 -5.35 4.13 10.21
C VAL A 185 -3.85 4.05 9.97
N PRO A 186 -3.30 4.68 8.93
CA PRO A 186 -1.87 4.69 8.65
C PRO A 186 -1.05 5.16 9.85
N GLY A 187 0.09 4.50 10.10
CA GLY A 187 0.96 4.85 11.22
C GLY A 187 1.69 6.16 10.96
N ARG A 188 2.12 6.83 12.03
CA ARG A 188 2.84 8.10 11.95
C ARG A 188 4.19 8.01 11.25
N ALA A 189 4.83 6.84 11.29
CA ALA A 189 6.06 6.60 10.51
C ALA A 189 5.82 6.64 8.99
N GLU A 190 4.56 6.60 8.58
CA GLU A 190 4.10 6.73 7.20
C GLU A 190 3.49 8.13 6.95
N GLN A 191 3.35 8.97 8.00
CA GLN A 191 2.97 10.37 7.84
C GLN A 191 4.17 11.12 7.28
N ARG A 192 3.88 11.92 6.26
CA ARG A 192 4.84 12.78 5.58
C ARG A 192 5.59 13.65 6.60
N PRO A 193 6.92 13.75 6.52
CA PRO A 193 7.63 14.80 7.23
C PRO A 193 7.12 16.17 6.75
N ASP A 194 7.05 17.15 7.66
CA ASP A 194 6.73 18.55 7.32
C ASP A 194 7.91 19.16 6.51
N VAL A 195 8.06 18.72 5.27
CA VAL A 195 9.11 19.16 4.33
C VAL A 195 8.42 19.52 3.01
N PRO A 196 8.78 20.66 2.40
CA PRO A 196 8.25 21.05 1.10
C PRO A 196 8.38 19.94 0.04
N ALA A 197 7.46 19.90 -0.91
CA ALA A 197 7.44 18.90 -1.98
C ALA A 197 8.72 18.91 -2.84
N GLY A 198 9.36 20.07 -2.94
CA GLY A 198 10.59 20.31 -3.69
C GLY A 198 11.26 21.62 -3.29
N PRO A 199 12.39 21.97 -3.93
CA PRO A 199 13.06 23.24 -3.73
C PRO A 199 12.18 24.43 -4.11
N PRO A 200 12.33 25.60 -3.45
CA PRO A 200 11.60 26.81 -3.82
C PRO A 200 11.81 27.17 -5.29
N ALA A 201 10.75 27.62 -5.95
CA ALA A 201 10.74 28.07 -7.34
C ALA A 201 10.29 29.54 -7.42
N ASP A 202 10.89 30.26 -8.36
CA ASP A 202 10.39 31.59 -8.73
C ASP A 202 9.16 31.42 -9.63
N VAL A 203 8.00 31.82 -9.12
CA VAL A 203 6.73 31.82 -9.82
C VAL A 203 6.05 33.17 -9.63
N PRO A 204 5.32 33.71 -10.65
CA PRO A 204 4.71 35.02 -10.55
C PRO A 204 3.62 35.07 -9.48
N ALA A 205 3.65 36.06 -8.61
CA ALA A 205 2.50 36.36 -7.76
C ALA A 205 1.34 36.90 -8.61
N LEU A 206 0.17 36.29 -8.46
CA LEU A 206 -1.06 36.66 -9.19
C LEU A 206 -2.14 36.93 -8.16
N ASP A 207 -2.07 38.09 -7.49
CA ASP A 207 -2.84 38.45 -6.30
C ASP A 207 -4.37 38.28 -6.48
N ASP A 208 -4.89 38.68 -7.64
CA ASP A 208 -6.29 38.52 -8.01
C ASP A 208 -6.55 37.45 -9.08
N GLY A 209 -5.51 36.69 -9.47
CA GLY A 209 -5.55 35.66 -10.49
C GLY A 209 -5.40 36.17 -11.93
N ALA A 210 -5.13 37.46 -12.17
CA ALA A 210 -4.93 37.98 -13.52
C ALA A 210 -3.72 37.30 -14.21
N GLY A 211 -3.99 36.68 -15.36
CA GLY A 211 -2.99 35.89 -16.10
C GLY A 211 -2.94 34.39 -15.72
N LEU A 212 -3.76 33.92 -14.81
CA LEU A 212 -3.97 32.49 -14.57
C LEU A 212 -5.14 31.99 -15.42
N PHE A 213 -4.90 30.94 -16.21
CA PHE A 213 -5.95 30.19 -16.91
C PHE A 213 -6.18 28.86 -16.20
N VAL A 214 -7.38 28.61 -15.72
CA VAL A 214 -7.74 27.40 -14.96
C VAL A 214 -8.81 26.59 -15.70
N VAL A 215 -8.52 25.31 -15.93
CA VAL A 215 -9.52 24.36 -16.41
C VAL A 215 -10.09 23.60 -15.22
N VAL A 216 -11.41 23.49 -15.16
CA VAL A 216 -12.13 22.72 -14.13
C VAL A 216 -12.82 21.54 -14.80
N ASN A 217 -12.46 20.31 -14.40
CA ASN A 217 -13.11 19.10 -14.88
C ASN A 217 -14.26 18.70 -13.94
N PRO A 218 -15.53 18.90 -14.32
CA PRO A 218 -16.68 18.61 -13.47
C PRO A 218 -16.91 17.10 -13.25
N ALA A 219 -16.38 16.24 -14.13
CA ALA A 219 -16.46 14.78 -13.98
C ALA A 219 -15.51 14.26 -12.89
N ALA A 220 -14.46 15.00 -12.55
CA ALA A 220 -13.56 14.67 -11.47
C ALA A 220 -14.23 15.06 -10.14
N GLY A 221 -14.54 14.10 -9.28
CA GLY A 221 -15.09 14.40 -7.95
C GLY A 221 -16.60 14.27 -7.80
N SER A 222 -17.30 13.62 -8.72
CA SER A 222 -18.72 13.26 -8.59
C SER A 222 -19.04 12.33 -7.39
N GLY A 223 -18.03 11.90 -6.64
CA GLY A 223 -18.16 11.26 -5.34
C GLY A 223 -18.29 12.31 -4.22
N ARG A 224 -19.34 12.24 -3.42
CA ARG A 224 -19.79 13.06 -2.27
C ARG A 224 -18.74 13.55 -1.26
N LEU A 225 -17.44 13.59 -1.58
CA LEU A 225 -16.33 13.88 -0.65
C LEU A 225 -15.75 15.30 -0.80
N LEU A 226 -16.03 16.00 -1.88
CA LEU A 226 -15.62 17.41 -2.00
C LEU A 226 -16.59 18.28 -1.19
N LYS A 227 -16.06 18.87 -0.12
CA LYS A 227 -16.78 19.83 0.72
C LYS A 227 -16.90 21.23 0.07
N GLU A 228 -16.10 21.52 -0.95
CA GLU A 228 -15.98 22.82 -1.59
C GLU A 228 -16.16 22.69 -3.11
N ASP A 229 -16.92 23.63 -3.71
CA ASP A 229 -17.05 23.75 -5.15
C ASP A 229 -15.79 24.42 -5.73
N PRO A 230 -15.01 23.73 -6.61
CA PRO A 230 -13.81 24.31 -7.21
C PRO A 230 -14.04 25.64 -7.93
N LEU A 231 -15.16 25.76 -8.65
CA LEU A 231 -15.49 26.98 -9.38
C LEU A 231 -15.76 28.15 -8.45
N ALA A 232 -16.52 27.92 -7.38
CA ALA A 232 -16.79 28.92 -6.38
C ALA A 232 -15.50 29.35 -5.68
N ALA A 233 -14.71 28.40 -5.23
CA ALA A 233 -13.46 28.67 -4.51
C ALA A 233 -12.46 29.50 -5.35
N VAL A 234 -12.31 29.18 -6.65
CA VAL A 234 -11.41 29.96 -7.53
C VAL A 234 -12.00 31.35 -7.83
N ARG A 235 -13.31 31.48 -8.09
CA ARG A 235 -13.94 32.79 -8.31
C ARG A 235 -13.83 33.72 -7.11
N ASP A 236 -13.99 33.17 -5.92
CA ASP A 236 -13.89 33.94 -4.68
C ASP A 236 -12.46 34.35 -4.35
N GLY A 237 -11.51 33.43 -4.55
CA GLY A 237 -10.09 33.63 -4.17
C GLY A 237 -9.26 34.32 -5.26
N LEU A 238 -9.58 34.10 -6.54
CA LEU A 238 -8.84 34.60 -7.72
C LEU A 238 -9.84 35.16 -8.75
N PRO A 239 -10.52 36.28 -8.47
CA PRO A 239 -11.68 36.77 -9.24
C PRO A 239 -11.36 37.15 -10.69
N ARG A 240 -10.10 37.40 -11.04
CA ARG A 240 -9.63 37.72 -12.40
C ARG A 240 -8.97 36.57 -13.13
N ALA A 241 -9.00 35.34 -12.56
CA ALA A 241 -8.55 34.15 -13.27
C ALA A 241 -9.50 33.84 -14.44
N ASP A 242 -8.94 33.46 -15.57
CA ASP A 242 -9.71 32.97 -16.73
C ASP A 242 -10.09 31.49 -16.48
N LEU A 243 -11.41 31.21 -16.37
CA LEU A 243 -11.93 29.91 -15.99
C LEU A 243 -12.62 29.23 -17.16
N HIS A 244 -12.23 28.00 -17.46
CA HIS A 244 -12.90 27.13 -18.41
C HIS A 244 -13.42 25.85 -17.72
N VAL A 245 -14.70 25.54 -17.90
CA VAL A 245 -15.30 24.29 -17.45
C VAL A 245 -15.20 23.29 -18.60
N LEU A 246 -14.48 22.20 -18.38
CA LEU A 246 -14.22 21.18 -19.39
C LEU A 246 -15.52 20.51 -19.83
N ALA A 247 -15.84 20.57 -21.12
CA ALA A 247 -16.98 19.94 -21.74
C ALA A 247 -16.57 18.64 -22.47
N GLU A 248 -17.58 17.82 -22.80
CA GLU A 248 -17.35 16.62 -23.61
C GLU A 248 -16.88 17.02 -25.03
N GLY A 249 -15.74 16.48 -25.45
CA GLY A 249 -15.12 16.79 -26.74
C GLY A 249 -14.08 17.91 -26.71
N ASP A 250 -13.89 18.59 -25.58
CA ASP A 250 -12.81 19.56 -25.43
C ASP A 250 -11.44 18.89 -25.50
N ASP A 251 -10.53 19.48 -26.27
CA ASP A 251 -9.11 19.13 -26.27
C ASP A 251 -8.37 19.98 -25.24
N LEU A 252 -8.07 19.40 -24.09
CA LEU A 252 -7.41 20.08 -22.97
C LEU A 252 -6.07 20.70 -23.39
N ARG A 253 -5.31 20.05 -24.27
CA ARG A 253 -4.03 20.56 -24.74
C ARG A 253 -4.21 21.83 -25.57
N ARG A 254 -5.16 21.83 -26.51
CA ARG A 254 -5.51 23.01 -27.30
C ARG A 254 -6.00 24.17 -26.46
N LEU A 255 -6.80 23.89 -25.43
CA LEU A 255 -7.27 24.93 -24.51
C LEU A 255 -6.10 25.67 -23.84
N TYR A 256 -5.07 24.94 -23.42
CA TYR A 256 -3.87 25.54 -22.84
C TYR A 256 -3.04 26.30 -23.87
N ASP A 257 -2.84 25.74 -25.08
CA ASP A 257 -2.11 26.42 -26.16
C ASP A 257 -2.79 27.76 -26.53
N ASP A 258 -4.10 27.77 -26.63
CA ASP A 258 -4.88 28.98 -26.88
C ASP A 258 -4.80 29.99 -25.72
N ALA A 259 -4.81 29.53 -24.47
CA ALA A 259 -4.65 30.40 -23.30
C ALA A 259 -3.26 31.05 -23.27
N VAL A 260 -2.22 30.30 -23.60
CA VAL A 260 -0.86 30.84 -23.71
C VAL A 260 -0.74 31.86 -24.84
N ALA A 261 -1.36 31.58 -26.00
CA ALA A 261 -1.41 32.52 -27.11
C ALA A 261 -2.14 33.83 -26.74
N ARG A 262 -3.11 33.79 -25.80
CA ARG A 262 -3.78 34.97 -25.24
C ARG A 262 -3.01 35.65 -24.11
N GLY A 263 -1.82 35.14 -23.74
CA GLY A 263 -0.94 35.78 -22.76
C GLY A 263 -1.12 35.26 -21.33
N ALA A 264 -1.56 34.00 -21.15
CA ALA A 264 -1.54 33.35 -19.85
C ALA A 264 -0.10 33.28 -19.29
N ARG A 265 0.05 33.61 -18.00
CA ARG A 265 1.33 33.63 -17.27
C ARG A 265 1.48 32.40 -16.38
N ALA A 266 0.37 31.71 -16.12
CA ALA A 266 0.29 30.48 -15.36
C ALA A 266 -0.89 29.64 -15.84
N LEU A 267 -0.77 28.32 -15.71
CA LEU A 267 -1.83 27.36 -16.00
C LEU A 267 -2.37 26.76 -14.72
N GLY A 268 -3.65 26.41 -14.71
CA GLY A 268 -4.32 25.79 -13.57
C GLY A 268 -5.20 24.62 -13.99
N ILE A 269 -5.37 23.66 -13.10
CA ILE A 269 -6.24 22.50 -13.29
C ILE A 269 -6.94 22.11 -11.99
N SER A 270 -8.24 21.91 -12.06
CA SER A 270 -8.99 21.16 -11.05
C SER A 270 -9.54 19.90 -11.69
N GLY A 271 -8.97 18.74 -11.32
CA GLY A 271 -9.33 17.49 -11.99
C GLY A 271 -8.69 16.25 -11.36
N GLY A 272 -8.85 15.10 -12.00
CA GLY A 272 -8.20 13.85 -11.63
C GLY A 272 -6.76 13.75 -12.14
N ASP A 273 -6.02 12.71 -11.71
CA ASP A 273 -4.58 12.54 -12.00
C ASP A 273 -4.26 12.57 -13.51
N GLY A 274 -5.11 12.01 -14.39
CA GLY A 274 -4.90 12.06 -15.84
C GLY A 274 -4.99 13.47 -16.41
N THR A 275 -6.00 14.29 -16.00
CA THR A 275 -6.10 15.69 -16.45
C THR A 275 -4.98 16.56 -15.88
N VAL A 276 -4.52 16.27 -14.67
CA VAL A 276 -3.35 16.93 -14.06
C VAL A 276 -2.08 16.62 -14.85
N SER A 277 -1.89 15.40 -15.33
CA SER A 277 -0.74 15.01 -16.15
C SER A 277 -0.74 15.76 -17.49
N THR A 278 -1.88 15.90 -18.15
CA THR A 278 -2.03 16.69 -19.39
C THR A 278 -1.73 18.18 -19.16
N ALA A 279 -2.23 18.75 -18.05
CA ALA A 279 -1.96 20.14 -17.68
C ALA A 279 -0.47 20.37 -17.39
N ALA A 280 0.19 19.43 -16.73
CA ALA A 280 1.62 19.50 -16.46
C ALA A 280 2.47 19.41 -17.71
N ALA A 281 2.07 18.57 -18.68
CA ALA A 281 2.73 18.51 -19.98
C ALA A 281 2.63 19.85 -20.73
N ALA A 282 1.46 20.50 -20.72
CA ALA A 282 1.25 21.82 -21.31
C ALA A 282 2.07 22.91 -20.58
N ALA A 283 2.01 22.94 -19.26
CA ALA A 283 2.76 23.90 -18.45
C ALA A 283 4.29 23.80 -18.72
N ARG A 284 4.79 22.59 -18.81
CA ARG A 284 6.20 22.32 -19.14
C ARG A 284 6.56 22.73 -20.57
N ALA A 285 5.70 22.43 -21.56
CA ALA A 285 5.93 22.77 -22.96
C ALA A 285 6.05 24.28 -23.17
N HIS A 286 5.34 25.08 -22.39
CA HIS A 286 5.33 26.54 -22.45
C HIS A 286 6.19 27.22 -21.38
N ASP A 287 6.93 26.46 -20.58
CA ASP A 287 7.71 26.95 -19.43
C ASP A 287 6.89 27.85 -18.48
N LEU A 288 5.65 27.44 -18.17
CA LEU A 288 4.76 28.16 -17.27
C LEU A 288 4.57 27.38 -15.95
N PRO A 289 4.37 28.05 -14.82
CA PRO A 289 4.03 27.39 -13.57
C PRO A 289 2.62 26.83 -13.61
N LEU A 290 2.41 25.70 -12.89
CA LEU A 290 1.13 25.01 -12.79
C LEU A 290 0.52 25.18 -11.40
N ALA A 291 -0.77 25.57 -11.33
CA ALA A 291 -1.58 25.53 -10.13
C ALA A 291 -2.48 24.28 -10.15
N VAL A 292 -2.32 23.37 -9.20
CA VAL A 292 -3.14 22.16 -9.07
C VAL A 292 -4.11 22.32 -7.93
N LEU A 293 -5.41 22.37 -8.26
CA LEU A 293 -6.50 22.45 -7.29
C LEU A 293 -7.06 21.03 -7.06
N PRO A 294 -7.09 20.52 -5.83
CA PRO A 294 -7.51 19.16 -5.55
C PRO A 294 -9.00 18.97 -5.89
N GLY A 295 -9.30 18.38 -7.04
CA GLY A 295 -10.68 18.19 -7.56
C GLY A 295 -11.06 16.74 -7.82
N GLY A 296 -10.13 15.79 -7.78
CA GLY A 296 -10.37 14.38 -8.07
C GLY A 296 -10.64 13.52 -6.83
N THR A 297 -11.07 12.27 -7.05
CA THR A 297 -11.35 11.30 -5.98
C THR A 297 -10.10 10.81 -5.27
N LEU A 298 -9.00 10.59 -6.00
CA LEU A 298 -7.75 10.01 -5.47
C LEU A 298 -6.70 11.08 -5.18
N ASN A 299 -6.54 12.06 -6.07
CA ASN A 299 -5.61 13.19 -5.93
C ASN A 299 -4.20 12.78 -5.50
N HIS A 300 -3.65 11.70 -6.11
CA HIS A 300 -2.34 11.16 -5.73
C HIS A 300 -1.24 12.21 -5.87
N PHE A 301 -1.26 12.93 -6.99
CA PHE A 301 -0.30 14.00 -7.23
C PHE A 301 -0.46 15.17 -6.26
N ALA A 302 -1.69 15.70 -6.10
CA ALA A 302 -1.94 16.82 -5.20
C ALA A 302 -1.55 16.50 -3.75
N ARG A 303 -1.85 15.29 -3.29
CA ARG A 303 -1.39 14.81 -1.97
C ARG A 303 0.14 14.76 -1.87
N ALA A 304 0.82 14.27 -2.90
CA ALA A 304 2.28 14.21 -2.93
C ALA A 304 2.90 15.62 -2.93
N ALA A 305 2.23 16.59 -3.51
CA ALA A 305 2.64 18.00 -3.55
C ALA A 305 2.20 18.82 -2.32
N ASP A 306 1.54 18.19 -1.33
CA ASP A 306 0.95 18.83 -0.15
C ASP A 306 -0.17 19.85 -0.44
N LEU A 307 -0.77 19.71 -1.59
CA LEU A 307 -1.92 20.50 -2.01
C LEU A 307 -3.20 19.81 -1.54
N THR A 308 -3.47 19.85 -0.24
CA THR A 308 -4.59 19.15 0.40
C THR A 308 -5.87 19.98 0.44
N SER A 309 -5.76 21.30 0.21
CA SER A 309 -6.90 22.22 0.17
C SER A 309 -6.79 23.21 -1.00
N MET A 310 -7.94 23.61 -1.56
CA MET A 310 -7.98 24.64 -2.61
C MET A 310 -7.43 25.96 -2.13
N ARG A 311 -7.70 26.30 -0.86
CA ARG A 311 -7.21 27.51 -0.23
C ARG A 311 -5.68 27.61 -0.22
N ALA A 312 -4.98 26.51 0.05
CA ALA A 312 -3.52 26.50 0.03
C ALA A 312 -2.96 26.79 -1.38
N THR A 313 -3.54 26.21 -2.41
CA THR A 313 -3.14 26.51 -3.81
C THR A 313 -3.46 27.95 -4.20
N ILE A 314 -4.64 28.45 -3.85
CA ILE A 314 -5.06 29.84 -4.12
C ILE A 314 -4.10 30.82 -3.44
N GLU A 315 -3.76 30.59 -2.19
CA GLU A 315 -2.80 31.43 -1.46
C GLU A 315 -1.41 31.39 -2.07
N ALA A 316 -0.94 30.20 -2.50
CA ALA A 316 0.33 30.05 -3.19
C ALA A 316 0.36 30.84 -4.52
N VAL A 317 -0.74 30.86 -5.28
CA VAL A 317 -0.88 31.68 -6.50
C VAL A 317 -0.84 33.16 -6.18
N ARG A 318 -1.57 33.60 -5.14
CA ARG A 318 -1.61 35.01 -4.74
C ARG A 318 -0.26 35.54 -4.30
N THR A 319 0.44 34.75 -3.53
CA THR A 319 1.73 35.14 -2.93
C THR A 319 2.95 34.88 -3.82
N GLY A 320 2.79 34.12 -4.91
CA GLY A 320 3.91 33.69 -5.73
C GLY A 320 4.78 32.65 -5.02
N SER A 321 4.16 31.82 -4.17
CA SER A 321 4.87 30.72 -3.53
C SER A 321 4.88 29.50 -4.42
N GLY A 322 6.07 28.95 -4.71
CA GLY A 322 6.23 27.82 -5.61
C GLY A 322 7.38 26.91 -5.27
N VAL A 323 7.33 25.71 -5.85
CA VAL A 323 8.41 24.71 -5.78
C VAL A 323 8.71 24.15 -7.17
N THR A 324 9.94 23.67 -7.37
CA THR A 324 10.27 22.85 -8.54
C THR A 324 10.09 21.39 -8.21
N ILE A 325 9.57 20.63 -9.16
CA ILE A 325 9.38 19.19 -9.03
C ILE A 325 9.94 18.44 -10.24
N ASP A 326 10.26 17.18 -9.99
CA ASP A 326 10.73 16.27 -11.04
C ASP A 326 9.54 15.67 -11.81
N VAL A 327 9.82 15.35 -13.07
CA VAL A 327 8.92 14.57 -13.93
C VAL A 327 9.74 13.51 -14.66
N ALA A 328 9.09 12.56 -15.33
CA ALA A 328 9.78 11.69 -16.28
C ALA A 328 9.26 11.91 -17.69
N ASP A 329 10.17 11.79 -18.66
CA ASP A 329 9.85 11.67 -20.08
C ASP A 329 9.64 10.21 -20.42
N LEU A 330 8.52 9.91 -21.06
CA LEU A 330 8.19 8.59 -21.61
C LEU A 330 8.27 8.66 -23.14
N GLU A 331 9.16 7.88 -23.70
CA GLU A 331 9.34 7.68 -25.15
C GLU A 331 8.99 6.22 -25.48
N VAL A 332 8.24 6.01 -26.55
CA VAL A 332 7.87 4.68 -27.06
C VAL A 332 8.21 4.63 -28.54
N ASP A 333 9.09 3.72 -28.93
CA ASP A 333 9.47 3.54 -30.32
C ASP A 333 8.22 3.24 -31.18
N GLY A 334 8.07 3.92 -32.30
CA GLY A 334 6.89 3.81 -33.17
C GLY A 334 5.73 4.74 -32.82
N VAL A 335 5.85 5.58 -31.79
CA VAL A 335 4.90 6.65 -31.48
C VAL A 335 5.53 7.97 -31.82
N ASP A 336 4.98 8.66 -32.84
CA ASP A 336 5.47 9.98 -33.24
C ASP A 336 5.04 11.06 -32.24
N GLY A 337 5.89 12.05 -32.07
CA GLY A 337 5.63 13.23 -31.26
C GLY A 337 6.64 13.46 -30.14
N PRO A 338 6.46 14.51 -29.34
CA PRO A 338 7.33 14.78 -28.20
C PRO A 338 7.14 13.74 -27.10
N PRO A 339 8.15 13.53 -26.22
CA PRO A 339 8.05 12.66 -25.07
C PRO A 339 6.81 12.98 -24.22
N ARG A 340 6.10 11.95 -23.75
CA ARG A 340 4.97 12.13 -22.85
C ARG A 340 5.48 12.42 -21.44
N THR A 341 4.90 13.40 -20.78
CA THR A 341 5.23 13.73 -19.39
C THR A 341 4.54 12.77 -18.45
N VAL A 342 5.32 12.14 -17.57
CA VAL A 342 4.82 11.26 -16.48
C VAL A 342 5.09 11.95 -15.15
N LEU A 343 4.05 12.16 -14.36
CA LEU A 343 4.08 12.79 -13.05
C LEU A 343 4.13 11.78 -11.90
N ASN A 344 3.40 10.68 -12.06
CA ASN A 344 3.20 9.72 -10.98
C ASN A 344 3.87 8.39 -11.28
N THR A 345 3.31 7.61 -12.19
CA THR A 345 3.71 6.22 -12.36
C THR A 345 3.63 5.75 -13.80
N PHE A 346 4.54 4.86 -14.11
CA PHE A 346 4.49 4.00 -15.30
C PHE A 346 4.43 2.55 -14.86
N SER A 347 3.71 1.70 -15.59
CA SER A 347 3.66 0.27 -15.30
C SER A 347 3.42 -0.58 -16.53
N ALA A 348 3.90 -1.83 -16.45
CA ALA A 348 3.69 -2.86 -17.47
C ALA A 348 3.26 -4.17 -16.82
N GLY A 349 2.43 -4.96 -17.50
CA GLY A 349 1.93 -6.26 -17.03
C GLY A 349 0.72 -6.13 -16.12
N VAL A 350 0.72 -6.83 -14.99
CA VAL A 350 -0.47 -7.05 -14.14
C VAL A 350 -0.82 -5.86 -13.25
N TYR A 351 0.08 -4.89 -13.11
CA TYR A 351 -0.12 -3.78 -12.17
C TYR A 351 -1.34 -2.90 -12.50
N PRO A 352 -1.57 -2.49 -13.76
CA PRO A 352 -2.78 -1.74 -14.13
C PRO A 352 -4.07 -2.47 -13.77
N GLU A 353 -4.14 -3.77 -14.05
CA GLU A 353 -5.30 -4.60 -13.71
C GLU A 353 -5.51 -4.70 -12.19
N LEU A 354 -4.41 -4.79 -11.43
CA LEU A 354 -4.45 -4.87 -9.98
C LEU A 354 -5.00 -3.58 -9.36
N VAL A 355 -4.61 -2.43 -9.88
CA VAL A 355 -5.13 -1.12 -9.45
C VAL A 355 -6.61 -1.02 -9.76
N THR A 356 -7.01 -1.30 -11.00
CA THR A 356 -8.42 -1.24 -11.44
C THR A 356 -9.31 -2.21 -10.64
N GLU A 357 -8.86 -3.44 -10.41
CA GLU A 357 -9.65 -4.43 -9.67
C GLU A 357 -9.74 -4.07 -8.18
N ARG A 358 -8.69 -3.48 -7.59
CA ARG A 358 -8.73 -2.95 -6.23
C ARG A 358 -9.77 -1.84 -6.10
N GLU A 359 -9.77 -0.86 -7.00
CA GLU A 359 -10.67 0.29 -6.97
C GLU A 359 -12.15 -0.11 -7.05
N LYS A 360 -12.50 -1.15 -7.82
CA LYS A 360 -13.86 -1.70 -7.87
C LYS A 360 -14.41 -2.14 -6.52
N HIS A 361 -13.54 -2.55 -5.61
CA HIS A 361 -13.93 -3.12 -4.32
C HIS A 361 -13.57 -2.23 -3.12
N GLU A 362 -12.72 -1.22 -3.34
CA GLU A 362 -12.17 -0.37 -2.26
C GLU A 362 -13.26 0.35 -1.45
N HIS A 363 -14.31 0.84 -2.10
CA HIS A 363 -15.41 1.54 -1.45
C HIS A 363 -16.28 0.65 -0.53
N ARG A 364 -16.29 -0.68 -0.76
CA ARG A 364 -17.08 -1.65 0.05
C ARG A 364 -16.27 -2.35 1.12
N LEU A 365 -15.03 -2.69 0.81
CA LEU A 365 -14.18 -3.53 1.63
C LEU A 365 -13.08 -2.76 2.34
N GLY A 366 -12.85 -1.50 1.95
CA GLY A 366 -11.67 -0.73 2.35
C GLY A 366 -10.44 -1.11 1.51
N LYS A 367 -9.44 -0.24 1.52
CA LYS A 367 -8.27 -0.27 0.62
C LYS A 367 -7.50 -1.60 0.64
N TRP A 368 -7.29 -2.18 1.81
CA TRP A 368 -6.45 -3.38 1.98
C TRP A 368 -7.17 -4.70 1.65
N PRO A 369 -8.35 -4.99 2.19
CA PRO A 369 -9.10 -6.18 1.77
C PRO A 369 -9.36 -6.17 0.26
N ALA A 370 -9.64 -5.00 -0.32
CA ALA A 370 -9.77 -4.84 -1.76
C ALA A 370 -8.46 -5.16 -2.50
N ALA A 371 -7.29 -4.71 -2.00
CA ALA A 371 -5.98 -5.02 -2.59
C ALA A 371 -5.66 -6.52 -2.52
N VAL A 372 -5.92 -7.18 -1.39
CA VAL A 372 -5.72 -8.63 -1.24
C VAL A 372 -6.64 -9.42 -2.18
N LEU A 373 -7.91 -9.01 -2.29
CA LEU A 373 -8.87 -9.64 -3.19
C LEU A 373 -8.49 -9.44 -4.66
N ALA A 374 -8.09 -8.22 -5.02
CA ALA A 374 -7.59 -7.89 -6.36
C ALA A 374 -6.34 -8.72 -6.69
N ALA A 375 -5.35 -8.77 -5.80
CA ALA A 375 -4.16 -9.58 -5.98
C ALA A 375 -4.49 -11.07 -6.16
N ALA A 376 -5.40 -11.63 -5.36
CA ALA A 376 -5.82 -13.01 -5.48
C ALA A 376 -6.51 -13.31 -6.83
N ARG A 377 -7.35 -12.41 -7.33
CA ARG A 377 -8.07 -12.57 -8.60
C ARG A 377 -7.16 -12.35 -9.80
N VAL A 378 -6.42 -11.26 -9.77
CA VAL A 378 -5.56 -10.84 -10.89
C VAL A 378 -4.40 -11.82 -11.07
N LEU A 379 -3.70 -12.21 -10.00
CA LEU A 379 -2.60 -13.17 -10.08
C LEU A 379 -3.04 -14.58 -10.55
N ARG A 380 -4.30 -14.96 -10.35
CA ARG A 380 -4.83 -16.23 -10.90
C ARG A 380 -4.92 -16.20 -12.42
N ARG A 381 -5.21 -15.05 -13.01
CA ARG A 381 -5.39 -14.84 -14.46
C ARG A 381 -4.18 -14.18 -15.11
N ALA A 382 -3.19 -13.80 -14.31
CA ALA A 382 -2.01 -13.08 -14.73
C ALA A 382 -1.25 -13.81 -15.85
N HIS A 383 -0.93 -13.09 -16.90
CA HIS A 383 -0.04 -13.52 -17.95
C HIS A 383 1.36 -12.99 -17.69
N ARG A 384 2.35 -13.75 -18.12
CA ARG A 384 3.74 -13.33 -18.02
C ARG A 384 4.08 -12.39 -19.17
N VAL A 385 4.77 -11.33 -18.88
CA VAL A 385 5.30 -10.41 -19.89
C VAL A 385 6.77 -10.70 -20.07
N ARG A 386 7.17 -11.05 -21.28
CA ARG A 386 8.59 -11.17 -21.64
C ARG A 386 9.09 -9.80 -22.03
N MET A 387 10.14 -9.33 -21.37
CA MET A 387 10.78 -8.06 -21.68
C MET A 387 12.23 -8.06 -21.19
N ALA A 388 13.07 -7.21 -21.78
CA ALA A 388 14.35 -6.86 -21.20
C ALA A 388 14.21 -5.56 -20.40
N VAL A 389 14.76 -5.53 -19.20
CA VAL A 389 14.82 -4.38 -18.30
C VAL A 389 16.30 -3.98 -18.19
N ASP A 390 16.67 -2.81 -18.69
CA ASP A 390 18.06 -2.34 -18.76
C ASP A 390 19.01 -3.41 -19.34
N GLY A 391 18.60 -4.05 -20.44
CA GLY A 391 19.36 -5.09 -21.13
C GLY A 391 19.28 -6.50 -20.53
N HIS A 392 18.61 -6.69 -19.39
CA HIS A 392 18.45 -8.01 -18.74
C HIS A 392 17.12 -8.62 -19.16
N GLU A 393 17.16 -9.65 -19.98
CA GLU A 393 15.97 -10.38 -20.41
C GLU A 393 15.37 -11.19 -19.27
N GLY A 394 14.03 -11.31 -19.27
CA GLY A 394 13.31 -12.11 -18.28
C GLY A 394 11.80 -12.15 -18.52
N GLU A 395 11.15 -13.02 -17.76
CA GLU A 395 9.69 -13.07 -17.64
C GLU A 395 9.24 -12.40 -16.35
N TYR A 396 8.29 -11.49 -16.47
CA TYR A 396 7.81 -10.67 -15.35
C TYR A 396 6.28 -10.78 -15.22
N TRP A 397 5.79 -10.77 -13.97
CA TRP A 397 4.38 -10.57 -13.70
C TRP A 397 4.01 -9.10 -13.82
N SER A 398 4.89 -8.22 -13.34
CA SER A 398 4.65 -6.79 -13.27
C SER A 398 5.95 -6.03 -13.22
N LEU A 399 5.94 -4.84 -13.83
CA LEU A 399 6.90 -3.77 -13.62
C LEU A 399 6.14 -2.52 -13.20
N PHE A 400 6.65 -1.83 -12.19
CA PHE A 400 6.23 -0.52 -11.75
C PHE A 400 7.43 0.41 -11.76
N ALA A 401 7.28 1.62 -12.28
CA ALA A 401 8.25 2.69 -12.22
C ALA A 401 7.56 3.96 -11.72
N GLY A 402 7.88 4.38 -10.53
CA GLY A 402 7.37 5.62 -9.93
C GLY A 402 8.32 6.78 -10.17
N VAL A 403 7.78 7.97 -10.48
CA VAL A 403 8.53 9.22 -10.51
C VAL A 403 8.81 9.62 -9.06
N ASN A 404 10.10 9.68 -8.68
CA ASN A 404 10.58 9.80 -7.31
C ASN A 404 10.26 8.56 -6.44
N ARG A 405 10.77 8.53 -5.20
CA ARG A 405 10.66 7.35 -4.32
C ARG A 405 9.26 7.19 -3.75
N TYR A 406 8.73 5.99 -3.85
CA TYR A 406 7.45 5.59 -3.31
C TYR A 406 7.56 4.79 -2.03
N TYR A 407 6.56 4.92 -1.18
CA TYR A 407 6.44 4.21 0.09
C TYR A 407 5.06 3.54 0.19
N PRO A 408 4.95 2.38 0.88
CA PRO A 408 6.02 1.51 1.35
C PRO A 408 6.81 0.85 0.20
N GLN A 409 7.98 0.29 0.50
CA GLN A 409 8.81 -0.42 -0.50
C GLN A 409 8.24 -1.81 -0.84
N SER A 410 6.96 -1.88 -1.18
CA SER A 410 6.25 -3.08 -1.64
C SER A 410 5.89 -2.99 -3.13
N LEU A 411 5.37 -4.06 -3.72
CA LEU A 411 4.92 -4.04 -5.12
C LEU A 411 3.75 -3.07 -5.37
N ALA A 412 3.00 -2.74 -4.33
CA ALA A 412 1.87 -1.80 -4.39
C ALA A 412 2.14 -0.54 -3.55
N PRO A 413 3.00 0.36 -4.01
CA PRO A 413 3.29 1.60 -3.30
C PRO A 413 2.11 2.55 -3.37
N VAL A 414 1.99 3.44 -2.38
CA VAL A 414 0.80 4.28 -2.23
C VAL A 414 1.14 5.77 -2.17
N GLU A 415 2.30 6.14 -1.61
CA GLU A 415 2.62 7.52 -1.26
C GLU A 415 4.05 7.90 -1.59
N ARG A 416 4.25 9.17 -1.92
CA ARG A 416 5.56 9.82 -2.08
C ARG A 416 5.70 10.90 -1.02
N HIS A 417 6.91 11.08 -0.51
CA HIS A 417 7.20 12.10 0.49
C HIS A 417 7.85 13.35 -0.13
N ARG A 418 8.52 13.18 -1.28
CA ARG A 418 9.19 14.25 -2.01
C ARG A 418 8.93 14.09 -3.50
N LEU A 419 9.01 15.20 -4.23
CA LEU A 419 8.87 15.25 -5.68
C LEU A 419 10.16 15.73 -6.38
N ASP A 420 11.30 15.63 -5.69
CA ASP A 420 12.61 16.12 -6.13
C ASP A 420 13.77 15.13 -5.85
N ASP A 421 13.46 13.84 -5.69
CA ASP A 421 14.49 12.81 -5.44
C ASP A 421 15.38 12.54 -6.66
N GLY A 422 14.94 12.89 -7.85
CA GLY A 422 15.69 12.77 -9.09
C GLY A 422 15.89 11.34 -9.58
N VAL A 423 15.04 10.39 -9.18
CA VAL A 423 15.16 8.98 -9.53
C VAL A 423 13.80 8.36 -9.87
N LEU A 424 13.83 7.35 -10.74
CA LEU A 424 12.72 6.41 -10.94
C LEU A 424 12.81 5.31 -9.87
N ASP A 425 11.74 5.06 -9.15
CA ASP A 425 11.59 3.93 -8.24
C ASP A 425 11.05 2.73 -9.03
N VAL A 426 11.96 1.87 -9.47
CA VAL A 426 11.63 0.72 -10.33
C VAL A 426 11.44 -0.51 -9.48
N ARG A 427 10.32 -1.19 -9.66
CA ARG A 427 9.98 -2.44 -8.97
C ARG A 427 9.53 -3.48 -9.98
N THR A 428 10.17 -4.64 -9.93
CA THR A 428 9.87 -5.74 -10.84
C THR A 428 9.48 -6.98 -10.06
N ALA A 429 8.46 -7.69 -10.54
CA ALA A 429 8.06 -8.98 -10.02
C ALA A 429 8.42 -10.07 -11.06
N ARG A 430 9.49 -10.85 -10.82
CA ARG A 430 9.97 -11.88 -11.74
C ARG A 430 9.10 -13.13 -11.70
N ALA A 431 8.80 -13.71 -12.88
CA ALA A 431 7.95 -14.88 -13.02
C ALA A 431 8.71 -16.22 -13.04
N GLU A 432 10.01 -16.22 -13.19
CA GLU A 432 10.85 -17.41 -13.40
C GLU A 432 11.04 -18.30 -12.17
N ARG A 433 10.74 -17.78 -10.96
CA ARG A 433 10.96 -18.49 -9.70
C ARG A 433 9.83 -19.45 -9.38
N ARG A 434 10.16 -20.64 -8.84
CA ARG A 434 9.17 -21.62 -8.35
C ARG A 434 8.22 -20.96 -7.34
N ALA A 435 6.90 -21.21 -7.50
CA ALA A 435 5.83 -20.61 -6.69
C ALA A 435 5.82 -19.05 -6.67
N SER A 436 6.32 -18.41 -7.74
CA SER A 436 6.40 -16.94 -7.84
C SER A 436 5.06 -16.25 -7.60
N ARG A 437 3.94 -16.78 -8.10
CA ARG A 437 2.58 -16.24 -7.85
C ARG A 437 2.24 -16.17 -6.36
N LEU A 438 2.46 -17.28 -5.63
CA LEU A 438 2.18 -17.33 -4.19
C LEU A 438 3.11 -16.39 -3.41
N ARG A 439 4.38 -16.32 -3.79
CA ARG A 439 5.34 -15.40 -3.17
C ARG A 439 4.99 -13.95 -3.42
N THR A 440 4.67 -13.56 -4.66
CA THR A 440 4.19 -12.21 -4.99
C THR A 440 2.94 -11.87 -4.19
N PHE A 441 1.99 -12.80 -4.07
CA PHE A 441 0.80 -12.62 -3.25
C PHE A 441 1.15 -12.38 -1.78
N LEU A 442 2.04 -13.20 -1.21
CA LEU A 442 2.47 -13.07 0.18
C LEU A 442 3.25 -11.76 0.43
N GLU A 443 4.08 -11.32 -0.50
CA GLU A 443 4.80 -10.04 -0.41
C GLU A 443 3.84 -8.84 -0.47
N VAL A 444 2.83 -8.87 -1.34
CA VAL A 444 1.77 -7.87 -1.38
C VAL A 444 0.95 -7.90 -0.10
N ALA A 445 0.59 -9.08 0.40
CA ALA A 445 -0.20 -9.26 1.62
C ALA A 445 0.57 -8.89 2.90
N ALA A 446 1.86 -9.18 2.97
CA ALA A 446 2.71 -8.86 4.13
C ALA A 446 3.11 -7.38 4.18
N GLY A 447 3.00 -6.66 3.07
CA GLY A 447 3.36 -5.26 2.97
C GLY A 447 4.82 -4.98 3.31
N ASP A 448 5.12 -3.73 3.67
CA ASP A 448 6.48 -3.24 3.92
C ASP A 448 7.18 -3.92 5.12
N ALA A 449 6.42 -4.27 6.17
CA ALA A 449 6.97 -4.94 7.35
C ALA A 449 7.53 -6.33 7.02
N GLY A 450 6.79 -7.11 6.26
CA GLY A 450 7.23 -8.43 5.81
C GLY A 450 8.47 -8.37 4.91
N THR A 451 8.47 -7.44 3.97
CA THR A 451 9.60 -7.22 3.05
C THR A 451 10.86 -6.76 3.78
N ARG A 452 10.74 -5.84 4.76
CA ARG A 452 11.87 -5.39 5.58
C ARG A 452 12.47 -6.51 6.43
N VAL A 453 11.64 -7.33 7.04
CA VAL A 453 12.10 -8.50 7.83
C VAL A 453 12.78 -9.51 6.90
N ALA A 454 12.17 -9.84 5.78
CA ALA A 454 12.71 -10.78 4.81
C ALA A 454 14.09 -10.32 4.26
N ARG A 455 14.28 -9.02 4.02
CA ARG A 455 15.57 -8.45 3.57
C ARG A 455 16.68 -8.52 4.63
N ARG A 456 16.34 -8.60 5.93
CA ARG A 456 17.31 -8.68 7.04
C ARG A 456 17.73 -10.11 7.38
N VAL A 457 16.96 -11.11 6.97
CA VAL A 457 17.26 -12.52 7.25
C VAL A 457 18.26 -13.05 6.22
N PRO A 458 19.47 -13.48 6.63
CA PRO A 458 20.43 -14.11 5.73
C PRO A 458 19.80 -15.33 5.04
N GLY A 459 19.99 -15.44 3.72
CA GLY A 459 19.41 -16.51 2.90
C GLY A 459 18.02 -16.25 2.35
N VAL A 460 17.24 -15.30 2.89
CA VAL A 460 15.89 -14.96 2.38
C VAL A 460 15.97 -13.90 1.27
N ARG A 461 17.00 -13.04 1.27
CA ARG A 461 17.18 -11.99 0.24
C ARG A 461 17.09 -12.51 -1.20
N GLY A 462 17.70 -13.66 -1.48
CA GLY A 462 17.66 -14.30 -2.80
C GLY A 462 16.31 -14.92 -3.17
N HIS A 463 15.32 -14.87 -2.28
CA HIS A 463 14.01 -15.50 -2.46
C HIS A 463 12.87 -14.49 -2.60
N LEU A 464 13.15 -13.18 -2.47
CA LEU A 464 12.18 -12.14 -2.77
C LEU A 464 11.88 -12.15 -4.27
N VAL A 465 10.61 -12.05 -4.60
CA VAL A 465 10.13 -12.00 -5.99
C VAL A 465 10.17 -10.58 -6.52
N VAL A 466 10.03 -9.59 -5.63
CA VAL A 466 10.06 -8.17 -5.95
C VAL A 466 11.46 -7.62 -5.75
N ASP A 467 12.07 -7.23 -6.87
CA ASP A 467 13.31 -6.46 -6.87
C ASP A 467 12.95 -4.97 -6.94
N ALA A 468 13.60 -4.14 -6.12
CA ALA A 468 13.40 -2.69 -6.11
C ALA A 468 14.75 -1.99 -6.30
N THR A 469 14.82 -1.08 -7.26
CA THR A 469 15.99 -0.27 -7.57
C THR A 469 15.59 1.17 -7.85
N SER A 470 16.53 2.11 -7.70
CA SER A 470 16.32 3.52 -8.04
C SER A 470 17.32 3.92 -9.10
N VAL A 471 16.85 4.37 -10.25
CA VAL A 471 17.65 4.70 -11.42
C VAL A 471 17.25 6.06 -12.01
N PRO A 472 18.14 6.79 -12.69
CA PRO A 472 17.78 8.05 -13.36
C PRO A 472 17.07 7.83 -14.70
N ALA A 473 17.21 6.67 -15.30
CA ALA A 473 16.55 6.27 -16.53
C ALA A 473 16.29 4.77 -16.53
N LEU A 474 15.29 4.34 -17.28
CA LEU A 474 14.87 2.95 -17.42
C LEU A 474 14.61 2.67 -18.91
N GLU A 475 15.22 1.60 -19.44
CA GLU A 475 14.93 1.11 -20.77
C GLU A 475 14.26 -0.26 -20.70
N LEU A 476 13.12 -0.38 -21.39
CA LEU A 476 12.38 -1.63 -21.53
C LEU A 476 12.36 -2.01 -23.01
N ARG A 477 12.68 -3.28 -23.32
CA ARG A 477 12.55 -3.82 -24.66
C ARG A 477 11.58 -4.98 -24.65
N PHE A 478 10.55 -4.87 -25.46
CA PHE A 478 9.56 -5.92 -25.67
C PHE A 478 9.88 -6.63 -26.99
N PRO A 479 10.03 -7.97 -27.00
CA PRO A 479 10.32 -8.71 -28.23
C PRO A 479 9.14 -8.64 -29.20
N ALA A 480 9.45 -8.83 -30.48
CA ALA A 480 8.43 -8.95 -31.52
C ALA A 480 7.44 -10.08 -31.18
N ARG A 481 6.15 -9.88 -31.46
CA ARG A 481 5.14 -10.94 -31.28
C ARG A 481 5.33 -12.04 -32.31
N GLY A 482 5.29 -13.29 -31.85
CA GLY A 482 5.46 -14.48 -32.69
C GLY A 482 6.93 -14.91 -32.89
N ALA A 483 7.91 -14.20 -32.34
CA ALA A 483 9.28 -14.68 -32.33
C ALA A 483 9.44 -15.80 -31.29
N VAL A 484 9.64 -17.01 -31.73
CA VAL A 484 10.10 -18.13 -30.89
C VAL A 484 11.62 -17.97 -30.83
N VAL A 485 12.15 -17.73 -29.64
CA VAL A 485 13.61 -17.71 -29.44
C VAL A 485 14.08 -19.17 -29.44
N GLY A 486 14.94 -19.54 -30.39
CA GLY A 486 15.61 -20.84 -30.41
C GLY A 486 16.51 -21.02 -29.19
N PRO A 487 16.99 -22.24 -28.92
CA PRO A 487 17.85 -22.55 -27.76
C PRO A 487 19.15 -21.75 -27.75
N ASP A 488 19.53 -21.13 -28.87
CA ASP A 488 20.78 -20.37 -29.04
C ASP A 488 20.59 -18.85 -28.94
N GLY A 489 19.39 -18.37 -28.54
CA GLY A 489 19.13 -16.95 -28.31
C GLY A 489 18.81 -16.11 -29.55
N GLU A 490 18.78 -16.70 -30.76
CA GLU A 490 18.34 -16.02 -31.98
C GLU A 490 16.83 -16.06 -32.15
N ALA A 491 16.23 -14.93 -32.56
CA ALA A 491 14.80 -14.83 -32.86
C ALA A 491 14.49 -15.56 -34.19
N VAL A 492 13.85 -16.71 -34.11
CA VAL A 492 13.36 -17.44 -35.29
C VAL A 492 11.96 -16.95 -35.59
N THR A 493 11.81 -16.17 -36.67
CA THR A 493 10.50 -15.88 -37.26
C THR A 493 9.96 -17.14 -37.91
N THR A 494 8.95 -17.76 -37.32
CA THR A 494 8.22 -18.86 -37.99
C THR A 494 7.32 -18.25 -39.08
N ASP A 495 7.71 -18.48 -40.32
CA ASP A 495 6.88 -18.21 -41.49
C ASP A 495 5.53 -18.98 -41.32
N ARG A 496 4.42 -18.27 -41.48
CA ARG A 496 3.08 -18.85 -41.33
C ARG A 496 2.81 -19.82 -42.47
N SER A 497 2.78 -21.10 -42.19
CA SER A 497 2.09 -22.06 -43.08
C SER A 497 0.56 -21.78 -43.11
N PRO A 498 -0.08 -21.77 -44.29
CA PRO A 498 -1.49 -21.40 -44.42
C PRO A 498 -2.52 -22.36 -43.79
N ASP A 499 -2.10 -23.47 -43.19
CA ASP A 499 -2.98 -24.55 -42.76
C ASP A 499 -3.25 -24.65 -41.26
N ALA A 500 -2.95 -23.60 -40.46
CA ALA A 500 -3.21 -23.61 -39.00
C ALA A 500 -4.61 -23.05 -38.69
N GLU A 501 -5.66 -23.75 -39.05
CA GLU A 501 -7.06 -23.45 -38.66
C GLU A 501 -7.40 -23.77 -37.19
N HIS A 502 -6.44 -24.12 -36.34
CA HIS A 502 -6.66 -24.29 -34.90
C HIS A 502 -5.74 -23.35 -34.14
N GLY A 503 -6.15 -22.08 -34.07
CA GLY A 503 -5.44 -21.04 -33.36
C GLY A 503 -5.29 -21.38 -31.87
N HIS A 504 -4.04 -21.51 -31.40
CA HIS A 504 -3.75 -21.19 -30.01
C HIS A 504 -4.21 -19.76 -29.76
N PRO A 505 -4.97 -19.48 -28.67
CA PRO A 505 -5.33 -18.10 -28.34
C PRO A 505 -4.05 -17.31 -28.20
N GLY A 506 -3.88 -16.29 -29.05
CA GLY A 506 -2.69 -15.45 -29.09
C GLY A 506 -2.37 -14.90 -27.71
N SER A 507 -1.10 -14.75 -27.38
CA SER A 507 -0.67 -14.11 -26.14
C SER A 507 -1.44 -12.80 -25.94
N PRO A 508 -1.99 -12.53 -24.75
CA PRO A 508 -2.77 -11.32 -24.53
C PRO A 508 -1.94 -10.06 -24.80
N PRO A 509 -2.60 -8.96 -25.17
CA PRO A 509 -1.92 -7.71 -25.46
C PRO A 509 -1.06 -7.25 -24.27
N VAL A 510 0.13 -6.76 -24.54
CA VAL A 510 0.92 -6.08 -23.52
C VAL A 510 0.41 -4.66 -23.39
N VAL A 511 -0.20 -4.37 -22.26
CA VAL A 511 -0.72 -3.04 -21.93
C VAL A 511 0.27 -2.34 -21.01
N LEU A 512 0.67 -1.14 -21.42
CA LEU A 512 1.39 -0.18 -20.60
C LEU A 512 0.39 0.78 -19.97
N ALA A 513 0.65 1.26 -18.78
CA ALA A 513 -0.13 2.33 -18.19
C ALA A 513 0.80 3.41 -17.61
N HIS A 514 0.42 4.68 -17.78
CA HIS A 514 1.08 5.83 -17.17
C HIS A 514 0.05 6.86 -16.73
N ASP A 515 0.17 7.34 -15.51
CA ASP A 515 -0.70 8.38 -14.92
C ASP A 515 -2.22 8.17 -15.12
N GLY A 516 -2.65 6.90 -15.21
CA GLY A 516 -4.06 6.54 -15.42
C GLY A 516 -4.45 6.35 -16.90
N GLU A 517 -3.57 6.63 -17.86
CA GLU A 517 -3.77 6.35 -19.27
C GLU A 517 -3.17 4.98 -19.64
N THR A 518 -3.76 4.30 -20.60
CA THR A 518 -3.27 3.01 -21.09
C THR A 518 -2.85 3.08 -22.55
N LEU A 519 -1.79 2.35 -22.88
CA LEU A 519 -1.26 2.21 -24.24
C LEU A 519 -1.07 0.72 -24.52
N SER A 520 -1.72 0.22 -25.57
CA SER A 520 -1.49 -1.15 -26.05
C SER A 520 -0.29 -1.18 -26.98
N LEU A 521 0.68 -2.04 -26.72
CA LEU A 521 1.81 -2.21 -27.63
C LEU A 521 1.41 -2.78 -28.99
N ASP A 522 0.26 -3.46 -29.07
CA ASP A 522 -0.27 -3.97 -30.34
C ASP A 522 -0.71 -2.86 -31.29
N ASP A 523 -1.17 -1.74 -30.73
CA ASP A 523 -1.60 -0.57 -31.50
C ASP A 523 -0.38 0.21 -32.02
N VAL A 524 0.77 0.11 -31.32
CA VAL A 524 2.01 0.84 -31.65
C VAL A 524 2.85 0.07 -32.68
N ALA A 525 3.10 -1.20 -32.45
CA ALA A 525 3.91 -2.05 -33.32
C ALA A 525 3.36 -3.49 -33.30
N PRO A 526 2.43 -3.81 -34.19
CA PRO A 526 1.76 -5.12 -34.22
C PRO A 526 2.70 -6.32 -34.37
N THR A 527 3.83 -6.14 -35.03
CA THR A 527 4.74 -7.23 -35.42
C THR A 527 6.20 -7.01 -35.05
N GLY A 528 6.60 -5.80 -34.66
CA GLY A 528 8.00 -5.45 -34.37
C GLY A 528 8.33 -5.47 -32.86
N PRO A 529 9.63 -5.45 -32.52
CA PRO A 529 10.05 -5.15 -31.15
C PRO A 529 9.75 -3.70 -30.82
N VAL A 530 9.43 -3.41 -29.55
CA VAL A 530 9.16 -2.06 -29.07
C VAL A 530 10.14 -1.73 -27.95
N THR A 531 10.79 -0.58 -28.04
CA THR A 531 11.58 -0.02 -26.94
C THR A 531 10.78 1.10 -26.26
N VAL A 532 10.75 1.07 -24.94
CA VAL A 532 10.15 2.09 -24.10
C VAL A 532 11.23 2.66 -23.21
N ARG A 533 11.39 4.00 -23.22
CA ARG A 533 12.37 4.69 -22.38
C ARG A 533 11.69 5.66 -21.46
N LEU A 534 12.05 5.60 -20.18
CA LEU A 534 11.68 6.59 -19.18
C LEU A 534 12.95 7.30 -18.72
N THR A 535 12.96 8.63 -18.76
CA THR A 535 14.11 9.43 -18.34
C THR A 535 13.66 10.50 -17.35
N MET A 536 14.31 10.54 -16.18
CA MET A 536 14.05 11.59 -15.19
C MET A 536 14.48 12.96 -15.69
N ARG A 537 13.63 13.95 -15.47
CA ARG A 537 13.90 15.37 -15.67
C ARG A 537 13.76 16.10 -14.34
N ARG A 538 14.89 16.43 -13.75
CA ARG A 538 14.93 17.08 -12.44
C ARG A 538 14.47 18.53 -12.53
N GLY A 539 13.62 18.95 -11.58
CA GLY A 539 13.14 20.32 -11.47
C GLY A 539 12.45 20.83 -12.75
N ALA A 540 11.88 19.93 -13.55
CA ALA A 540 11.39 20.27 -14.90
C ALA A 540 9.98 20.86 -14.91
N LEU A 541 9.32 20.98 -13.77
CA LEU A 541 8.02 21.63 -13.64
C LEU A 541 7.99 22.53 -12.42
N ARG A 542 7.54 23.78 -12.60
CA ARG A 542 7.26 24.72 -11.51
C ARG A 542 5.81 24.58 -11.08
N LEU A 543 5.61 24.42 -9.78
CA LEU A 543 4.29 24.18 -9.19
C LEU A 543 3.99 25.26 -8.14
N TYR A 544 2.81 25.86 -8.18
CA TYR A 544 2.33 26.66 -7.05
C TYR A 544 2.05 25.75 -5.85
N ALA A 545 2.81 25.92 -4.81
CA ALA A 545 2.69 25.18 -3.57
C ALA A 545 3.27 25.99 -2.41
N PRO A 546 2.86 25.73 -1.17
CA PRO A 546 3.50 26.33 -0.02
C PRO A 546 5.00 25.97 0.00
N SER A 547 5.86 26.98 0.04
CA SER A 547 7.32 26.80 0.17
C SER A 547 7.74 26.60 1.63
N ASP A 548 6.87 26.96 2.59
CA ASP A 548 7.04 26.73 4.02
C ASP A 548 5.89 25.84 4.53
N PRO A 549 6.19 24.63 5.07
CA PRO A 549 5.17 23.72 5.58
C PRO A 549 4.45 24.24 6.83
N THR A 550 4.94 25.32 7.45
CA THR A 550 4.33 25.93 8.64
C THR A 550 3.29 27.00 8.30
N ALA A 551 3.13 27.35 7.03
CA ALA A 551 2.25 28.43 6.54
C ALA A 551 0.83 27.98 6.16
N GLY A 552 0.42 26.74 6.49
CA GLY A 552 -0.90 26.17 6.15
C GLY A 552 -1.83 25.98 7.33
#